data_ff021aa0beb5666c52256ce00d98154d
#
_entry.id   ff021aa0beb5666c52256ce00d98154d
#
_cell.length_a   1.000
_cell.length_b   1.000
_cell.length_c   1.000
_cell.angle_alpha   90.00
_cell.angle_beta   90.00
_cell.angle_gamma   90.00
#
_symmetry.space_group_name_H-M   'P 1'
#
loop_
_entity.id
_entity.type
_entity.pdbx_description
1 polymer ?
#
loop_
_entity_poly.entity_id
_entity_poly.type
_entity_poly.pdbx_seq_one_letter_code
_entity_poly.pdbx_strand_id
1 'polypeptide(L)'
;MTLAPSRPAPVSDPGPAPRAAKSGSGARASGFYRHDLDGLRGIAIALVAVFHVWFGRVSGGVDVFLALSGFFFGGRLLRTALTPGASLWPVPEITRLVRRLLPALVVVLAASAVLTILIQPETRWETFADQSLASLGYFQNWELANTASNYLRAGEAVSPLQHIWSMSVQGQFYIAFLALIFSFACLFRERLGKNLRLSLVVLLSSLTIASFVYAIFAHDADQATAYYNSFARAWELLVGALLGALVPYVRWPMWLRTTVAVVALAAILSCGALIDGVKEFPGPWALVPVGAAMLFILSAANRQADPSTAGRLPAPNRLLATAPFVSLGAMAYSLYLWHWPLLIFWLSFTGRPRVNFLEGAVVLLMAGVLARLTTKYVETPLRYRAAAKPTPVVPLRVRLRRPTIVLGSVVALLGVTLTATSFTWREHVTIQRANGKELAGLSAQDYPGARALISGAKVRKLPMRPTVLEAKEDLPE
;
A
#
# COMPACT_ATOMS: atom_id res chain seq x y z
N MET A 1 2.97 80.56 69.50
CA MET A 1 3.61 80.09 68.26
C MET A 1 3.91 78.62 68.52
N THR A 2 2.94 77.79 68.15
CA THR A 2 2.97 76.32 68.39
C THR A 2 3.11 75.62 67.05
N LEU A 3 4.23 74.94 66.90
CA LEU A 3 4.57 74.12 65.76
C LEU A 3 3.81 72.76 65.87
N ALA A 4 3.03 72.44 64.86
CA ALA A 4 2.36 71.15 64.71
C ALA A 4 3.32 70.07 64.22
N PRO A 5 3.22 68.79 64.67
CA PRO A 5 4.12 67.71 64.22
C PRO A 5 3.71 67.15 62.80
N SER A 6 4.73 66.99 62.00
CA SER A 6 4.60 66.37 60.62
C SER A 6 4.22 64.92 60.68
N ARG A 7 3.24 64.53 59.87
CA ARG A 7 2.83 63.11 59.61
C ARG A 7 3.93 62.36 58.83
N PRO A 8 4.20 61.13 59.16
CA PRO A 8 5.09 60.27 58.33
C PRO A 8 4.36 59.82 57.07
N ALA A 9 5.12 59.72 55.96
CA ALA A 9 4.68 59.26 54.67
C ALA A 9 4.29 57.77 54.71
N PRO A 10 3.35 57.33 53.87
CA PRO A 10 2.97 55.90 53.82
C PRO A 10 4.08 55.03 53.22
N VAL A 11 4.43 53.95 53.90
CA VAL A 11 5.33 52.88 53.46
C VAL A 11 4.63 52.17 52.28
N SER A 12 5.27 52.18 51.12
CA SER A 12 4.83 51.42 49.95
C SER A 12 5.06 49.95 50.23
N ASP A 13 3.96 49.17 50.16
CA ASP A 13 3.94 47.72 50.22
C ASP A 13 4.82 47.13 49.08
N PRO A 14 5.75 46.19 49.32
CA PRO A 14 6.46 45.52 48.24
C PRO A 14 5.50 44.58 47.52
N GLY A 15 5.16 44.93 46.29
CA GLY A 15 4.36 44.10 45.41
C GLY A 15 4.87 42.66 45.31
N PRO A 16 4.01 41.69 45.02
CA PRO A 16 4.40 40.25 45.01
C PRO A 16 5.49 40.00 44.01
N ALA A 17 6.59 39.35 44.49
CA ALA A 17 7.71 38.88 43.65
C ALA A 17 7.19 38.12 42.42
N PRO A 18 7.85 38.27 41.24
CA PRO A 18 7.47 37.53 40.02
C PRO A 18 7.56 36.04 40.33
N ARG A 19 6.43 35.33 40.31
CA ARG A 19 6.39 33.89 40.34
C ARG A 19 7.28 33.38 39.20
N ALA A 20 8.41 32.74 39.57
CA ALA A 20 9.24 31.99 38.67
C ALA A 20 8.34 31.10 37.81
N ALA A 21 8.28 31.37 36.52
CA ALA A 21 7.63 30.54 35.56
C ALA A 21 8.26 29.16 35.68
N LYS A 22 7.49 28.20 36.23
CA LYS A 22 7.83 26.79 36.13
C LYS A 22 8.02 26.50 34.64
N SER A 23 9.28 26.43 34.22
CA SER A 23 9.67 25.87 32.94
C SER A 23 9.19 24.42 32.92
N GLY A 24 7.93 24.21 32.54
CA GLY A 24 7.38 22.93 32.24
C GLY A 24 8.15 22.37 31.05
N SER A 25 9.22 21.67 31.31
CA SER A 25 9.99 20.86 30.40
C SER A 25 9.13 19.70 29.90
N GLY A 26 8.24 19.99 28.99
CA GLY A 26 7.48 19.06 28.23
C GLY A 26 7.49 19.42 26.77
N ALA A 27 8.59 19.96 26.27
CA ALA A 27 8.86 20.02 24.85
C ALA A 27 9.03 18.57 24.36
N ARG A 28 7.89 17.91 24.06
CA ARG A 28 7.88 16.74 23.18
C ARG A 28 8.69 17.17 21.97
N ALA A 29 9.90 16.58 21.80
CA ALA A 29 10.66 16.74 20.59
C ALA A 29 9.70 16.47 19.43
N SER A 30 9.27 17.51 18.76
CA SER A 30 8.47 17.42 17.56
C SER A 30 9.39 16.81 16.53
N GLY A 31 9.34 15.47 16.40
CA GLY A 31 10.13 14.74 15.42
C GLY A 31 9.87 15.38 14.08
N PHE A 32 10.90 15.91 13.45
CA PHE A 32 10.82 16.55 12.15
C PHE A 32 10.21 15.59 11.16
N TYR A 33 9.04 15.96 10.61
CA TYR A 33 8.37 15.16 9.58
C TYR A 33 9.23 15.13 8.29
N ARG A 34 9.37 13.94 7.69
CA ARG A 34 10.22 13.68 6.53
C ARG A 34 9.44 13.86 5.23
N HIS A 35 9.19 15.12 4.83
CA HIS A 35 8.51 15.46 3.56
C HIS A 35 9.25 14.95 2.32
N ASP A 36 10.57 14.85 2.35
CA ASP A 36 11.39 14.29 1.29
C ASP A 36 11.05 12.82 0.99
N LEU A 37 10.69 12.04 2.00
CA LEU A 37 10.27 10.66 1.83
C LEU A 37 8.82 10.54 1.33
N ASP A 38 7.95 11.50 1.60
CA ASP A 38 6.66 11.57 0.93
C ASP A 38 6.86 11.83 -0.56
N GLY A 39 7.74 12.75 -0.93
CA GLY A 39 8.10 13.00 -2.33
C GLY A 39 8.70 11.76 -3.00
N LEU A 40 9.61 11.05 -2.33
CA LEU A 40 10.17 9.80 -2.86
C LEU A 40 9.10 8.74 -3.11
N ARG A 41 8.15 8.59 -2.18
CA ARG A 41 7.01 7.68 -2.36
C ARG A 41 6.15 8.06 -3.57
N GLY A 42 5.95 9.37 -3.79
CA GLY A 42 5.25 9.89 -4.96
C GLY A 42 5.96 9.54 -6.26
N ILE A 43 7.28 9.76 -6.33
CA ILE A 43 8.11 9.40 -7.49
C ILE A 43 8.07 7.89 -7.73
N ALA A 44 8.24 7.06 -6.71
CA ALA A 44 8.22 5.61 -6.84
C ALA A 44 6.92 5.12 -7.51
N ILE A 45 5.76 5.62 -7.07
CA ILE A 45 4.47 5.22 -7.65
C ILE A 45 4.23 5.87 -9.03
N ALA A 46 4.71 7.09 -9.28
CA ALA A 46 4.66 7.68 -10.61
C ALA A 46 5.46 6.85 -11.62
N LEU A 47 6.66 6.38 -11.23
CA LEU A 47 7.47 5.47 -12.06
C LEU A 47 6.72 4.16 -12.33
N VAL A 48 6.09 3.55 -11.33
CA VAL A 48 5.27 2.35 -11.53
C VAL A 48 4.20 2.61 -12.59
N ALA A 49 3.43 3.70 -12.46
CA ALA A 49 2.36 4.02 -13.39
C ALA A 49 2.87 4.30 -14.81
N VAL A 50 3.96 5.06 -14.95
CA VAL A 50 4.60 5.39 -16.24
C VAL A 50 5.11 4.12 -16.94
N PHE A 51 5.82 3.25 -16.19
CA PHE A 51 6.38 2.04 -16.78
C PHE A 51 5.31 1.02 -17.16
N HIS A 52 4.25 0.90 -16.38
CA HIS A 52 3.11 0.04 -16.74
C HIS A 52 2.39 0.54 -18.00
N VAL A 53 2.17 1.85 -18.12
CA VAL A 53 1.39 2.43 -19.21
C VAL A 53 2.13 2.36 -20.55
N TRP A 54 3.41 2.75 -20.59
CA TRP A 54 4.11 2.90 -21.87
C TRP A 54 5.14 1.81 -22.17
N PHE A 55 5.72 1.21 -21.14
CA PHE A 55 6.84 0.27 -21.34
C PHE A 55 6.44 -1.19 -21.11
N GLY A 56 5.31 -1.47 -20.44
CA GLY A 56 4.93 -2.83 -20.06
C GLY A 56 5.97 -3.52 -19.16
N ARG A 57 6.70 -2.73 -18.36
CA ARG A 57 7.81 -3.17 -17.51
C ARG A 57 7.56 -2.80 -16.05
N VAL A 58 8.30 -3.45 -15.16
CA VAL A 58 8.37 -3.13 -13.74
C VAL A 58 9.53 -2.16 -13.50
N SER A 59 9.26 -1.07 -12.79
CA SER A 59 10.24 0.02 -12.57
C SER A 59 11.12 -0.14 -11.33
N GLY A 60 10.90 -1.16 -10.48
CA GLY A 60 11.46 -1.21 -9.12
C GLY A 60 10.80 -0.24 -8.13
N GLY A 61 9.81 0.55 -8.59
CA GLY A 61 9.10 1.50 -7.73
C GLY A 61 8.26 0.84 -6.64
N VAL A 62 7.78 -0.39 -6.87
CA VAL A 62 7.07 -1.18 -5.84
C VAL A 62 8.05 -1.56 -4.73
N ASP A 63 9.25 -2.00 -5.05
CA ASP A 63 10.30 -2.39 -4.09
C ASP A 63 10.72 -1.19 -3.23
N VAL A 64 10.92 -0.03 -3.85
CA VAL A 64 11.12 1.26 -3.14
C VAL A 64 9.95 1.56 -2.19
N PHE A 65 8.73 1.37 -2.66
CA PHE A 65 7.52 1.62 -1.87
C PHE A 65 7.38 0.65 -0.68
N LEU A 66 7.72 -0.63 -0.86
CA LEU A 66 7.75 -1.63 0.22
C LEU A 66 8.82 -1.27 1.27
N ALA A 67 10.04 -0.92 0.86
CA ALA A 67 11.10 -0.47 1.76
C ALA A 67 10.69 0.78 2.57
N LEU A 68 10.11 1.79 1.94
CA LEU A 68 9.58 2.98 2.62
C LEU A 68 8.45 2.62 3.59
N SER A 69 7.59 1.68 3.23
CA SER A 69 6.49 1.21 4.08
C SER A 69 7.01 0.53 5.34
N GLY A 70 8.03 -0.32 5.19
CA GLY A 70 8.77 -0.91 6.31
C GLY A 70 9.40 0.14 7.21
N PHE A 71 10.06 1.15 6.63
CA PHE A 71 10.67 2.24 7.37
C PHE A 71 9.68 3.04 8.22
N PHE A 72 8.55 3.47 7.63
CA PHE A 72 7.58 4.28 8.36
C PHE A 72 6.80 3.46 9.39
N PHE A 73 6.28 2.30 9.01
CA PHE A 73 5.47 1.47 9.88
C PHE A 73 6.33 0.76 10.92
N GLY A 74 7.37 0.05 10.48
CA GLY A 74 8.26 -0.69 11.35
C GLY A 74 9.03 0.21 12.32
N GLY A 75 9.59 1.30 11.82
CA GLY A 75 10.28 2.29 12.68
C GLY A 75 9.38 2.90 13.74
N ARG A 76 8.07 3.07 13.46
CA ARG A 76 7.10 3.52 14.47
C ARG A 76 6.84 2.44 15.52
N LEU A 77 6.58 1.21 15.13
CA LEU A 77 6.31 0.10 16.06
C LEU A 77 7.52 -0.18 16.94
N LEU A 78 8.73 -0.17 16.37
CA LEU A 78 9.96 -0.34 17.13
C LEU A 78 10.14 0.76 18.19
N ARG A 79 9.87 2.03 17.82
CA ARG A 79 9.91 3.12 18.84
C ARG A 79 8.90 2.89 19.94
N THR A 80 7.67 2.48 19.63
CA THR A 80 6.64 2.15 20.62
C THR A 80 7.10 1.01 21.52
N ALA A 81 7.62 -0.08 20.94
CA ALA A 81 8.11 -1.24 21.68
C ALA A 81 9.29 -0.89 22.62
N LEU A 82 10.16 0.03 22.20
CA LEU A 82 11.35 0.46 22.97
C LEU A 82 11.05 1.56 23.98
N THR A 83 9.87 2.19 23.95
CA THR A 83 9.52 3.26 24.90
C THR A 83 8.97 2.65 26.18
N PRO A 84 9.62 2.85 27.35
CA PRO A 84 9.12 2.34 28.65
C PRO A 84 7.70 2.83 28.93
N GLY A 85 6.82 1.95 29.41
CA GLY A 85 5.42 2.28 29.74
C GLY A 85 4.50 2.52 28.54
N ALA A 86 5.00 2.47 27.30
CA ALA A 86 4.11 2.57 26.14
C ALA A 86 3.19 1.35 26.05
N SER A 87 1.92 1.61 25.70
CA SER A 87 0.92 0.56 25.50
C SER A 87 1.27 -0.29 24.27
N LEU A 88 1.27 -1.60 24.46
CA LEU A 88 1.44 -2.60 23.39
C LEU A 88 0.09 -3.16 22.93
N TRP A 89 -1.00 -2.40 23.08
CA TRP A 89 -2.32 -2.81 22.62
C TRP A 89 -2.44 -2.66 21.10
N PRO A 90 -2.73 -3.74 20.35
CA PRO A 90 -2.64 -3.73 18.88
C PRO A 90 -3.81 -3.00 18.20
N VAL A 91 -4.98 -2.93 18.83
CA VAL A 91 -6.22 -2.39 18.23
C VAL A 91 -6.08 -0.98 17.66
N PRO A 92 -5.41 0.00 18.31
CA PRO A 92 -5.23 1.33 17.73
C PRO A 92 -4.41 1.32 16.44
N GLU A 93 -3.41 0.43 16.34
CA GLU A 93 -2.58 0.30 15.14
C GLU A 93 -3.37 -0.37 13.99
N ILE A 94 -4.09 -1.44 14.28
CA ILE A 94 -4.98 -2.12 13.31
C ILE A 94 -6.05 -1.13 12.81
N THR A 95 -6.71 -0.42 13.71
CA THR A 95 -7.72 0.58 13.33
C THR A 95 -7.15 1.66 12.42
N ARG A 96 -5.91 2.09 12.67
CA ARG A 96 -5.20 3.07 11.84
C ARG A 96 -4.91 2.52 10.45
N LEU A 97 -4.49 1.26 10.34
CA LEU A 97 -4.25 0.57 9.06
C LEU A 97 -5.54 0.45 8.26
N VAL A 98 -6.60 -0.07 8.87
CA VAL A 98 -7.92 -0.24 8.23
C VAL A 98 -8.43 1.09 7.69
N ARG A 99 -8.42 2.14 8.50
CA ARG A 99 -8.86 3.48 8.08
C ARG A 99 -8.02 4.11 6.98
N ARG A 100 -6.76 3.72 6.88
CA ARG A 100 -5.84 4.24 5.87
C ARG A 100 -6.00 3.52 4.54
N LEU A 101 -6.17 2.20 4.56
CA LEU A 101 -6.04 1.37 3.36
C LEU A 101 -7.39 0.94 2.79
N LEU A 102 -8.30 0.47 3.63
CA LEU A 102 -9.54 -0.15 3.18
C LEU A 102 -10.50 0.80 2.41
N PRO A 103 -10.70 2.08 2.80
CA PRO A 103 -11.71 2.91 2.15
C PRO A 103 -11.44 3.18 0.67
N ALA A 104 -10.20 3.52 0.31
CA ALA A 104 -9.84 3.75 -1.09
C ALA A 104 -9.85 2.46 -1.90
N LEU A 105 -9.40 1.34 -1.31
CA LEU A 105 -9.46 0.03 -1.94
C LEU A 105 -10.90 -0.35 -2.30
N VAL A 106 -11.84 -0.25 -1.37
CA VAL A 106 -13.27 -0.56 -1.61
C VAL A 106 -13.86 0.28 -2.73
N VAL A 107 -13.57 1.58 -2.76
CA VAL A 107 -14.06 2.48 -3.82
C VAL A 107 -13.53 2.07 -5.19
N VAL A 108 -12.23 1.75 -5.29
CA VAL A 108 -11.63 1.32 -6.56
C VAL A 108 -12.16 -0.04 -6.99
N LEU A 109 -12.31 -1.00 -6.08
CA LEU A 109 -12.88 -2.31 -6.39
C LEU A 109 -14.33 -2.19 -6.86
N ALA A 110 -15.16 -1.38 -6.20
CA ALA A 110 -16.55 -1.17 -6.61
C ALA A 110 -16.64 -0.52 -8.00
N ALA A 111 -15.82 0.50 -8.27
CA ALA A 111 -15.75 1.11 -9.60
C ALA A 111 -15.25 0.13 -10.65
N SER A 112 -14.25 -0.70 -10.32
CA SER A 112 -13.74 -1.74 -11.21
C SER A 112 -14.77 -2.83 -11.47
N ALA A 113 -15.62 -3.18 -10.48
CA ALA A 113 -16.73 -4.12 -10.68
C ALA A 113 -17.73 -3.60 -11.70
N VAL A 114 -18.12 -2.33 -11.59
CA VAL A 114 -19.01 -1.69 -12.60
C VAL A 114 -18.38 -1.71 -13.99
N LEU A 115 -17.10 -1.34 -14.11
CA LEU A 115 -16.38 -1.34 -15.37
C LEU A 115 -16.22 -2.76 -15.96
N THR A 116 -16.04 -3.78 -15.11
CA THR A 116 -15.98 -5.17 -15.53
C THR A 116 -17.31 -5.59 -16.18
N ILE A 117 -18.44 -5.29 -15.55
CA ILE A 117 -19.77 -5.61 -16.11
C ILE A 117 -20.03 -4.87 -17.42
N LEU A 118 -19.58 -3.62 -17.56
CA LEU A 118 -19.83 -2.80 -18.74
C LEU A 118 -18.90 -3.08 -19.92
N ILE A 119 -17.67 -3.52 -19.67
CA ILE A 119 -16.61 -3.56 -20.70
C ILE A 119 -16.11 -4.99 -20.96
N GLN A 120 -16.02 -5.84 -19.91
CA GLN A 120 -15.44 -7.16 -20.06
C GLN A 120 -16.50 -8.23 -20.36
N PRO A 121 -16.13 -9.29 -21.12
CA PRO A 121 -17.01 -10.41 -21.36
C PRO A 121 -17.30 -11.17 -20.05
N GLU A 122 -18.44 -11.83 -20.00
CA GLU A 122 -18.94 -12.55 -18.82
C GLU A 122 -17.96 -13.61 -18.30
N THR A 123 -17.15 -14.22 -19.18
CA THR A 123 -16.09 -15.17 -18.84
C THR A 123 -15.02 -14.61 -17.92
N ARG A 124 -14.90 -13.27 -17.81
CA ARG A 124 -13.94 -12.58 -16.93
C ARG A 124 -14.50 -12.25 -15.55
N TRP A 125 -15.80 -12.31 -15.38
CA TRP A 125 -16.45 -11.88 -14.15
C TRP A 125 -16.12 -12.80 -12.97
N GLU A 126 -15.95 -14.09 -13.22
CA GLU A 126 -15.52 -15.05 -12.19
C GLU A 126 -14.13 -14.71 -11.65
N THR A 127 -13.15 -14.57 -12.55
CA THR A 127 -11.78 -14.18 -12.16
C THR A 127 -11.77 -12.84 -11.43
N PHE A 128 -12.60 -11.88 -11.86
CA PHE A 128 -12.74 -10.59 -11.18
C PHE A 128 -13.34 -10.75 -9.78
N ALA A 129 -14.37 -11.61 -9.61
CA ALA A 129 -15.00 -11.87 -8.31
C ALA A 129 -14.00 -12.52 -7.33
N ASP A 130 -13.26 -13.54 -7.76
CA ASP A 130 -12.24 -14.21 -6.96
C ASP A 130 -11.15 -13.23 -6.52
N GLN A 131 -10.64 -12.43 -7.44
CA GLN A 131 -9.61 -11.45 -7.17
C GLN A 131 -10.11 -10.28 -6.31
N SER A 132 -11.39 -9.91 -6.40
CA SER A 132 -12.01 -8.90 -5.54
C SER A 132 -12.07 -9.38 -4.09
N LEU A 133 -12.49 -10.63 -3.86
CA LEU A 133 -12.49 -11.24 -2.54
C LEU A 133 -11.07 -11.38 -1.98
N ALA A 134 -10.13 -11.83 -2.81
CA ALA A 134 -8.74 -11.93 -2.46
C ALA A 134 -8.13 -10.57 -2.10
N SER A 135 -8.47 -9.51 -2.85
CA SER A 135 -8.02 -8.13 -2.58
C SER A 135 -8.58 -7.58 -1.27
N LEU A 136 -9.87 -7.77 -0.99
CA LEU A 136 -10.51 -7.37 0.27
C LEU A 136 -9.93 -8.11 1.48
N GLY A 137 -9.61 -9.40 1.30
CA GLY A 137 -8.98 -10.24 2.32
C GLY A 137 -7.47 -10.06 2.44
N TYR A 138 -6.84 -9.21 1.62
CA TYR A 138 -5.39 -9.01 1.56
C TYR A 138 -4.60 -10.30 1.27
N PHE A 139 -5.11 -11.18 0.40
CA PHE A 139 -4.41 -12.38 -0.08
C PHE A 139 -4.34 -12.52 -1.61
N GLN A 140 -4.57 -11.42 -2.35
CA GLN A 140 -4.48 -11.35 -3.80
C GLN A 140 -3.15 -11.87 -4.37
N ASN A 141 -2.06 -11.68 -3.66
CA ASN A 141 -0.75 -12.18 -4.06
C ASN A 141 -0.69 -13.72 -4.10
N TRP A 142 -1.35 -14.41 -3.19
CA TRP A 142 -1.43 -15.87 -3.18
C TRP A 142 -2.38 -16.40 -4.25
N GLU A 143 -3.47 -15.69 -4.52
CA GLU A 143 -4.35 -16.00 -5.67
C GLU A 143 -3.60 -15.92 -6.99
N LEU A 144 -2.78 -14.87 -7.17
CA LEU A 144 -1.94 -14.74 -8.37
C LEU A 144 -0.80 -15.74 -8.42
N ALA A 145 -0.15 -16.08 -7.30
CA ALA A 145 0.86 -17.12 -7.25
C ALA A 145 0.29 -18.48 -7.69
N ASN A 146 -0.89 -18.85 -7.19
CA ASN A 146 -1.59 -20.07 -7.58
C ASN A 146 -1.97 -20.06 -9.07
N THR A 147 -2.39 -18.90 -9.59
CA THR A 147 -2.72 -18.73 -11.01
C THR A 147 -1.48 -18.82 -11.89
N ALA A 148 -0.36 -18.23 -11.47
CA ALA A 148 0.91 -18.28 -12.19
C ALA A 148 1.49 -19.69 -12.28
N SER A 149 1.32 -20.49 -11.24
CA SER A 149 1.74 -21.90 -11.22
C SER A 149 0.83 -22.84 -12.04
N ASN A 150 -0.39 -22.39 -12.40
CA ASN A 150 -1.34 -23.19 -13.16
C ASN A 150 -1.15 -22.98 -14.67
N TYR A 151 -0.57 -23.97 -15.34
CA TYR A 151 -0.31 -23.95 -16.78
C TYR A 151 -1.54 -23.65 -17.65
N LEU A 152 -2.72 -24.13 -17.24
CA LEU A 152 -3.97 -23.90 -17.97
C LEU A 152 -4.42 -22.45 -17.98
N ARG A 153 -3.98 -21.64 -17.02
CA ARG A 153 -4.31 -20.21 -16.88
C ARG A 153 -3.21 -19.28 -17.42
N ALA A 154 -2.08 -19.82 -17.86
CA ALA A 154 -0.93 -19.03 -18.34
C ALA A 154 -1.24 -18.13 -19.56
N GLY A 155 -2.31 -18.42 -20.32
CA GLY A 155 -2.80 -17.62 -21.45
C GLY A 155 -3.91 -16.64 -21.12
N GLU A 156 -4.35 -16.52 -19.87
CA GLU A 156 -5.43 -15.60 -19.50
C GLU A 156 -4.98 -14.14 -19.65
N ALA A 157 -5.87 -13.28 -20.17
CA ALA A 157 -5.59 -11.86 -20.29
C ALA A 157 -5.45 -11.22 -18.91
N VAL A 158 -4.57 -10.23 -18.84
CA VAL A 158 -4.20 -9.51 -17.61
C VAL A 158 -5.42 -8.95 -16.87
N SER A 159 -5.50 -9.23 -15.57
CA SER A 159 -6.61 -8.77 -14.73
C SER A 159 -6.48 -7.29 -14.35
N PRO A 160 -7.59 -6.54 -14.27
CA PRO A 160 -7.60 -5.18 -13.75
C PRO A 160 -7.20 -5.06 -12.28
N LEU A 161 -7.22 -6.15 -11.52
CA LEU A 161 -6.84 -6.16 -10.10
C LEU A 161 -5.46 -6.74 -9.82
N GLN A 162 -4.72 -7.18 -10.86
CA GLN A 162 -3.43 -7.85 -10.70
C GLN A 162 -2.45 -7.07 -9.84
N HIS A 163 -2.35 -5.75 -10.01
CA HIS A 163 -1.39 -4.91 -9.28
C HIS A 163 -1.61 -4.90 -7.75
N ILE A 164 -2.79 -5.26 -7.24
CA ILE A 164 -3.12 -5.24 -5.80
C ILE A 164 -2.30 -6.26 -4.99
N TRP A 165 -1.59 -7.18 -5.65
CA TRP A 165 -0.74 -8.17 -4.99
C TRP A 165 0.24 -7.54 -3.97
N SER A 166 0.88 -6.43 -4.32
CA SER A 166 1.87 -5.79 -3.43
C SER A 166 1.24 -5.18 -2.19
N MET A 167 -0.02 -4.74 -2.31
CA MET A 167 -0.82 -4.27 -1.18
C MET A 167 -1.16 -5.41 -0.23
N SER A 168 -1.43 -6.61 -0.77
CA SER A 168 -1.67 -7.81 0.03
C SER A 168 -0.41 -8.22 0.79
N VAL A 169 0.74 -8.28 0.13
CA VAL A 169 2.05 -8.49 0.79
C VAL A 169 2.28 -7.47 1.90
N GLN A 170 2.05 -6.19 1.63
CA GLN A 170 2.21 -5.13 2.61
C GLN A 170 1.26 -5.26 3.80
N GLY A 171 -0.01 -5.57 3.56
CA GLY A 171 -1.02 -5.76 4.61
C GLY A 171 -0.70 -6.95 5.52
N GLN A 172 -0.33 -8.09 4.92
CA GLN A 172 0.13 -9.28 5.64
C GLN A 172 1.36 -8.97 6.50
N PHE A 173 2.35 -8.28 5.92
CA PHE A 173 3.52 -7.84 6.67
C PHE A 173 3.15 -6.95 7.86
N TYR A 174 2.25 -6.00 7.70
CA TYR A 174 1.86 -5.12 8.79
C TYR A 174 1.27 -5.88 9.97
N ILE A 175 0.41 -6.83 9.73
CA ILE A 175 -0.20 -7.64 10.79
C ILE A 175 0.82 -8.57 11.43
N ALA A 176 1.62 -9.29 10.62
CA ALA A 176 2.66 -10.20 11.11
C ALA A 176 3.74 -9.44 11.91
N PHE A 177 4.19 -8.29 11.42
CA PHE A 177 5.19 -7.48 12.08
C PHE A 177 4.67 -6.85 13.38
N LEU A 178 3.40 -6.39 13.40
CA LEU A 178 2.75 -5.91 14.61
C LEU A 178 2.69 -7.02 15.67
N ALA A 179 2.24 -8.20 15.28
CA ALA A 179 2.17 -9.36 16.17
C ALA A 179 3.57 -9.75 16.69
N LEU A 180 4.57 -9.83 15.80
CA LEU A 180 5.94 -10.17 16.16
C LEU A 180 6.53 -9.17 17.17
N ILE A 181 6.50 -7.87 16.85
CA ILE A 181 7.16 -6.84 17.67
C ILE A 181 6.46 -6.68 19.02
N PHE A 182 5.12 -6.68 19.05
CA PHE A 182 4.37 -6.52 20.30
C PHE A 182 4.47 -7.76 21.18
N SER A 183 4.38 -8.97 20.61
CA SER A 183 4.59 -10.20 21.37
C SER A 183 6.00 -10.30 21.93
N PHE A 184 7.02 -10.01 21.11
CA PHE A 184 8.40 -10.01 21.56
C PHE A 184 8.63 -8.98 22.68
N ALA A 185 8.13 -7.76 22.53
CA ALA A 185 8.24 -6.75 23.57
C ALA A 185 7.44 -7.13 24.82
N CYS A 186 6.26 -7.69 24.71
CA CYS A 186 5.44 -8.14 25.82
C CYS A 186 6.17 -9.23 26.66
N LEU A 187 6.76 -10.20 25.98
CA LEU A 187 7.42 -11.34 26.64
C LEU A 187 8.81 -10.98 27.22
N PHE A 188 9.56 -10.10 26.54
CA PHE A 188 10.98 -9.92 26.82
C PHE A 188 11.38 -8.52 27.29
N ARG A 189 10.51 -7.49 27.25
CA ARG A 189 10.86 -6.12 27.63
C ARG A 189 11.47 -6.00 29.02
N GLU A 190 10.87 -6.66 30.01
CA GLU A 190 11.33 -6.62 31.39
C GLU A 190 12.64 -7.42 31.57
N ARG A 191 12.74 -8.59 30.94
CA ARG A 191 13.90 -9.49 31.06
C ARG A 191 15.14 -8.92 30.38
N LEU A 192 14.99 -8.33 29.19
CA LEU A 192 16.09 -7.81 28.38
C LEU A 192 16.46 -6.37 28.75
N GLY A 193 15.54 -5.58 29.31
CA GLY A 193 15.80 -4.21 29.70
C GLY A 193 16.46 -3.40 28.58
N LYS A 194 17.69 -2.88 28.86
CA LYS A 194 18.50 -2.12 27.88
C LYS A 194 18.95 -2.93 26.66
N ASN A 195 18.99 -4.24 26.75
CA ASN A 195 19.39 -5.13 25.63
C ASN A 195 18.23 -5.41 24.67
N LEU A 196 16.99 -5.03 24.98
CA LEU A 196 15.81 -5.24 24.13
C LEU A 196 16.03 -4.72 22.69
N ARG A 197 16.65 -3.54 22.56
CA ARG A 197 16.96 -2.96 21.25
C ARG A 197 17.90 -3.86 20.43
N LEU A 198 19.00 -4.30 21.02
CA LEU A 198 19.96 -5.17 20.35
C LEU A 198 19.30 -6.48 19.94
N SER A 199 18.51 -7.10 20.82
CA SER A 199 17.79 -8.34 20.52
C SER A 199 16.80 -8.17 19.39
N LEU A 200 16.05 -7.06 19.32
CA LEU A 200 15.17 -6.75 18.20
C LEU A 200 15.94 -6.53 16.90
N VAL A 201 17.08 -5.84 16.94
CA VAL A 201 17.93 -5.64 15.76
C VAL A 201 18.46 -6.97 15.25
N VAL A 202 18.96 -7.84 16.15
CA VAL A 202 19.44 -9.19 15.78
C VAL A 202 18.32 -10.01 15.16
N LEU A 203 17.14 -10.09 15.81
CA LEU A 203 15.98 -10.81 15.30
C LEU A 203 15.59 -10.34 13.91
N LEU A 204 15.43 -9.03 13.72
CA LEU A 204 15.02 -8.46 12.43
C LEU A 204 16.09 -8.64 11.35
N SER A 205 17.38 -8.54 11.71
CA SER A 205 18.47 -8.81 10.77
C SER A 205 18.46 -10.28 10.32
N SER A 206 18.28 -11.21 11.26
CA SER A 206 18.20 -12.65 10.93
C SER A 206 17.02 -12.94 10.02
N LEU A 207 15.83 -12.36 10.30
CA LEU A 207 14.65 -12.51 9.45
C LEU A 207 14.84 -11.86 8.07
N THR A 208 15.52 -10.71 7.99
CA THR A 208 15.84 -10.04 6.72
C THR A 208 16.74 -10.93 5.86
N ILE A 209 17.82 -11.46 6.44
CA ILE A 209 18.75 -12.35 5.75
C ILE A 209 18.04 -13.63 5.31
N ALA A 210 17.27 -14.26 6.20
CA ALA A 210 16.54 -15.48 5.88
C ALA A 210 15.53 -15.27 4.73
N SER A 211 14.77 -14.16 4.75
CA SER A 211 13.83 -13.82 3.68
C SER A 211 14.55 -13.51 2.36
N PHE A 212 15.69 -12.81 2.39
CA PHE A 212 16.47 -12.50 1.19
C PHE A 212 17.08 -13.75 0.58
N VAL A 213 17.68 -14.63 1.40
CA VAL A 213 18.20 -15.93 0.95
C VAL A 213 17.06 -16.78 0.34
N TYR A 214 15.91 -16.82 1.02
CA TYR A 214 14.73 -17.50 0.49
C TYR A 214 14.28 -16.90 -0.86
N ALA A 215 14.33 -15.57 -1.02
CA ALA A 215 13.98 -14.90 -2.28
C ALA A 215 14.85 -15.35 -3.44
N ILE A 216 16.17 -15.52 -3.21
CA ILE A 216 17.10 -16.01 -4.25
C ILE A 216 16.72 -17.43 -4.67
N PHE A 217 16.59 -18.37 -3.72
CA PHE A 217 16.24 -19.75 -4.03
C PHE A 217 14.84 -19.89 -4.66
N ALA A 218 13.85 -19.14 -4.17
CA ALA A 218 12.51 -19.15 -4.73
C ALA A 218 12.47 -18.59 -6.15
N HIS A 219 13.24 -17.52 -6.42
CA HIS A 219 13.40 -16.95 -7.76
C HIS A 219 13.99 -17.95 -8.74
N ASP A 220 15.07 -18.65 -8.34
CA ASP A 220 15.74 -19.64 -9.21
C ASP A 220 14.86 -20.87 -9.47
N ALA A 221 13.99 -21.24 -8.52
CA ALA A 221 13.08 -22.38 -8.65
C ALA A 221 11.86 -22.06 -9.51
N ASP A 222 11.16 -20.97 -9.26
CA ASP A 222 9.98 -20.51 -10.00
C ASP A 222 9.80 -18.99 -9.77
N GLN A 223 10.35 -18.20 -10.68
CA GLN A 223 10.32 -16.74 -10.63
C GLN A 223 8.89 -16.19 -10.61
N ALA A 224 7.98 -16.77 -11.41
CA ALA A 224 6.61 -16.28 -11.54
C ALA A 224 5.85 -16.39 -10.22
N THR A 225 5.95 -17.50 -9.51
CA THR A 225 5.37 -17.70 -8.16
C THR A 225 6.13 -16.88 -7.11
N ALA A 226 7.47 -16.82 -7.17
CA ALA A 226 8.30 -16.07 -6.24
C ALA A 226 8.00 -14.58 -6.28
N TYR A 227 7.64 -14.03 -7.44
CA TYR A 227 7.27 -12.62 -7.61
C TYR A 227 6.15 -12.17 -6.69
N TYR A 228 5.17 -13.03 -6.44
CA TYR A 228 4.00 -12.77 -5.59
C TYR A 228 4.17 -13.27 -4.15
N ASN A 229 5.20 -14.04 -3.85
CA ASN A 229 5.38 -14.70 -2.57
C ASN A 229 5.73 -13.71 -1.45
N SER A 230 4.90 -13.64 -0.40
CA SER A 230 5.09 -12.73 0.74
C SER A 230 6.40 -12.98 1.49
N PHE A 231 6.87 -14.22 1.60
CA PHE A 231 8.13 -14.54 2.28
C PHE A 231 9.35 -14.11 1.46
N ALA A 232 9.27 -14.23 0.12
CA ALA A 232 10.33 -13.76 -0.78
C ALA A 232 10.40 -12.22 -0.86
N ARG A 233 9.33 -11.50 -0.49
CA ARG A 233 9.26 -10.04 -0.49
C ARG A 233 9.43 -9.40 0.89
N ALA A 234 9.36 -10.18 1.97
CA ALA A 234 9.38 -9.65 3.33
C ALA A 234 10.67 -8.90 3.67
N TRP A 235 11.84 -9.29 3.12
CA TRP A 235 13.13 -8.65 3.36
C TRP A 235 13.13 -7.16 2.97
N GLU A 236 12.39 -6.76 1.93
CA GLU A 236 12.29 -5.38 1.47
C GLU A 236 11.65 -4.47 2.54
N LEU A 237 10.61 -4.97 3.22
CA LEU A 237 9.95 -4.26 4.32
C LEU A 237 10.76 -4.36 5.62
N LEU A 238 11.37 -5.53 5.89
CA LEU A 238 12.19 -5.75 7.09
C LEU A 238 13.42 -4.87 7.11
N VAL A 239 14.13 -4.73 5.99
CA VAL A 239 15.29 -3.84 5.90
C VAL A 239 14.89 -2.38 6.11
N GLY A 240 13.72 -1.97 5.59
CA GLY A 240 13.15 -0.66 5.88
C GLY A 240 12.90 -0.45 7.37
N ALA A 241 12.29 -1.44 8.04
CA ALA A 241 12.03 -1.39 9.48
C ALA A 241 13.34 -1.32 10.30
N LEU A 242 14.35 -2.11 9.95
CA LEU A 242 15.68 -2.08 10.54
C LEU A 242 16.31 -0.69 10.43
N LEU A 243 16.22 -0.09 9.25
CA LEU A 243 16.76 1.26 9.04
C LEU A 243 16.07 2.28 9.96
N GLY A 244 14.77 2.13 10.21
CA GLY A 244 14.04 2.96 11.17
C GLY A 244 14.61 2.94 12.59
N ALA A 245 15.28 1.84 12.98
CA ALA A 245 16.00 1.71 14.26
C ALA A 245 17.43 2.29 14.23
N LEU A 246 18.08 2.30 13.05
CA LEU A 246 19.50 2.65 12.89
C LEU A 246 19.73 4.12 12.50
N VAL A 247 18.79 4.74 11.77
CA VAL A 247 18.90 6.13 11.28
C VAL A 247 19.36 7.16 12.34
N PRO A 248 18.91 7.10 13.62
CA PRO A 248 19.35 8.08 14.63
C PRO A 248 20.85 8.10 14.91
N TYR A 249 21.58 7.06 14.54
CA TYR A 249 23.02 6.91 14.81
C TYR A 249 23.91 7.31 13.64
N VAL A 250 23.34 7.54 12.45
CA VAL A 250 24.10 7.84 11.22
C VAL A 250 24.40 9.34 11.17
N ARG A 251 25.69 9.68 11.05
CA ARG A 251 26.18 11.05 10.88
C ARG A 251 27.18 11.07 9.74
N TRP A 252 26.80 11.73 8.64
CA TRP A 252 27.64 11.86 7.46
C TRP A 252 27.90 13.34 7.13
N PRO A 253 29.05 13.70 6.57
CA PRO A 253 29.33 15.04 6.09
C PRO A 253 28.42 15.39 4.90
N MET A 254 28.15 16.69 4.68
CA MET A 254 27.17 17.15 3.68
C MET A 254 27.50 16.71 2.26
N TRP A 255 28.78 16.69 1.89
CA TRP A 255 29.19 16.25 0.57
C TRP A 255 28.80 14.79 0.31
N LEU A 256 29.07 13.88 1.25
CA LEU A 256 28.72 12.47 1.16
C LEU A 256 27.20 12.29 1.09
N ARG A 257 26.45 13.01 1.94
CA ARG A 257 24.99 13.00 1.95
C ARG A 257 24.42 13.41 0.59
N THR A 258 24.98 14.46 -0.03
CA THR A 258 24.51 14.94 -1.34
C THR A 258 24.85 13.94 -2.45
N THR A 259 26.08 13.42 -2.49
CA THR A 259 26.50 12.41 -3.46
C THR A 259 25.61 11.17 -3.37
N VAL A 260 25.44 10.64 -2.16
CA VAL A 260 24.59 9.45 -1.92
C VAL A 260 23.14 9.71 -2.34
N ALA A 261 22.58 10.89 -2.03
CA ALA A 261 21.23 11.24 -2.44
C ALA A 261 21.07 11.31 -3.97
N VAL A 262 22.06 11.88 -4.67
CA VAL A 262 22.07 11.96 -6.14
C VAL A 262 22.15 10.56 -6.75
N VAL A 263 23.12 9.74 -6.32
CA VAL A 263 23.31 8.37 -6.83
C VAL A 263 22.09 7.52 -6.56
N ALA A 264 21.53 7.58 -5.36
CA ALA A 264 20.34 6.84 -4.99
C ALA A 264 19.12 7.24 -5.84
N LEU A 265 18.89 8.54 -6.03
CA LEU A 265 17.77 9.01 -6.85
C LEU A 265 17.98 8.62 -8.32
N ALA A 266 19.20 8.76 -8.86
CA ALA A 266 19.52 8.33 -10.21
C ALA A 266 19.28 6.82 -10.40
N ALA A 267 19.71 5.98 -9.44
CA ALA A 267 19.48 4.53 -9.48
C ALA A 267 17.97 4.20 -9.47
N ILE A 268 17.17 4.87 -8.64
CA ILE A 268 15.71 4.68 -8.62
C ILE A 268 15.08 5.05 -9.96
N LEU A 269 15.47 6.20 -10.54
CA LEU A 269 14.89 6.68 -11.80
C LEU A 269 15.28 5.81 -13.01
N SER A 270 16.50 5.26 -13.02
CA SER A 270 16.99 4.45 -14.13
C SER A 270 16.70 2.95 -13.99
N CYS A 271 16.30 2.47 -12.82
CA CYS A 271 16.13 1.06 -12.50
C CYS A 271 15.28 0.32 -13.55
N GLY A 272 14.06 0.80 -13.85
CA GLY A 272 13.16 0.13 -14.78
C GLY A 272 13.63 0.17 -16.26
N ALA A 273 14.55 1.08 -16.60
CA ALA A 273 15.16 1.11 -17.94
C ALA A 273 16.33 0.11 -18.05
N LEU A 274 17.08 -0.07 -16.96
CA LEU A 274 18.31 -0.88 -16.95
C LEU A 274 18.07 -2.34 -16.54
N ILE A 275 17.04 -2.59 -15.70
CA ILE A 275 16.76 -3.92 -15.14
C ILE A 275 15.38 -4.38 -15.61
N ASP A 276 15.29 -5.60 -16.12
CA ASP A 276 14.01 -6.24 -16.43
C ASP A 276 13.40 -6.81 -15.14
N GLY A 277 12.69 -5.95 -14.40
CA GLY A 277 12.15 -6.33 -13.10
C GLY A 277 11.09 -7.45 -13.14
N VAL A 278 10.50 -7.74 -14.33
CA VAL A 278 9.58 -8.88 -14.47
C VAL A 278 10.34 -10.19 -14.36
N LYS A 279 11.56 -10.25 -14.87
CA LYS A 279 12.40 -11.45 -14.86
C LYS A 279 13.30 -11.55 -13.64
N GLU A 280 13.76 -10.39 -13.12
CA GLU A 280 14.87 -10.33 -12.16
C GLU A 280 14.39 -10.20 -10.70
N PHE A 281 13.13 -9.77 -10.48
CA PHE A 281 12.59 -9.63 -9.11
C PHE A 281 11.77 -10.86 -8.69
N PRO A 282 11.84 -11.25 -7.40
CA PRO A 282 12.51 -10.66 -6.23
C PRO A 282 13.98 -11.07 -6.02
N GLY A 283 14.69 -11.47 -7.06
CA GLY A 283 16.08 -11.93 -7.01
C GLY A 283 17.09 -10.85 -6.55
N PRO A 284 18.41 -11.13 -6.73
CA PRO A 284 19.48 -10.23 -6.24
C PRO A 284 19.39 -8.80 -6.79
N TRP A 285 18.84 -8.62 -8.00
CA TRP A 285 18.69 -7.30 -8.62
C TRP A 285 17.70 -6.39 -7.90
N ALA A 286 16.80 -6.93 -7.08
CA ALA A 286 15.93 -6.12 -6.21
C ALA A 286 16.71 -5.32 -5.15
N LEU A 287 17.98 -5.68 -4.87
CA LEU A 287 18.88 -4.88 -4.04
C LEU A 287 19.13 -3.48 -4.61
N VAL A 288 19.04 -3.29 -5.93
CA VAL A 288 19.28 -1.97 -6.54
C VAL A 288 18.21 -0.97 -6.12
N PRO A 289 16.91 -1.16 -6.38
CA PRO A 289 15.88 -0.19 -5.98
C PRO A 289 15.73 -0.10 -4.45
N VAL A 290 15.79 -1.23 -3.72
CA VAL A 290 15.70 -1.25 -2.26
C VAL A 290 16.90 -0.56 -1.62
N GLY A 291 18.13 -0.91 -2.03
CA GLY A 291 19.36 -0.30 -1.55
C GLY A 291 19.41 1.20 -1.84
N ALA A 292 18.99 1.61 -3.04
CA ALA A 292 18.88 3.02 -3.40
C ALA A 292 17.88 3.77 -2.49
N ALA A 293 16.72 3.18 -2.20
CA ALA A 293 15.77 3.77 -1.25
C ALA A 293 16.39 3.91 0.16
N MET A 294 17.12 2.89 0.62
CA MET A 294 17.83 2.91 1.91
C MET A 294 18.87 4.02 1.95
N LEU A 295 19.70 4.15 0.93
CA LEU A 295 20.72 5.19 0.82
C LEU A 295 20.09 6.58 0.77
N PHE A 296 18.97 6.76 0.08
CA PHE A 296 18.24 8.02 0.06
C PHE A 296 17.67 8.38 1.44
N ILE A 297 17.15 7.41 2.20
CA ILE A 297 16.70 7.62 3.59
C ILE A 297 17.88 8.06 4.45
N LEU A 298 19.03 7.39 4.33
CA LEU A 298 20.25 7.67 5.10
C LEU A 298 20.86 9.03 4.77
N SER A 299 20.77 9.49 3.54
CA SER A 299 21.32 10.80 3.14
C SER A 299 20.80 11.98 3.95
N ALA A 300 19.59 11.86 4.53
CA ALA A 300 19.01 12.89 5.39
C ALA A 300 18.94 12.47 6.89
N ALA A 301 19.67 11.44 7.29
CA ALA A 301 19.65 10.90 8.66
C ALA A 301 20.09 11.91 9.73
N ASN A 302 21.10 12.72 9.47
CA ASN A 302 21.66 13.71 10.41
C ASN A 302 20.61 14.65 11.02
N ARG A 303 19.50 14.88 10.31
CA ARG A 303 18.40 15.73 10.78
C ARG A 303 17.74 15.20 12.05
N GLN A 304 17.78 13.89 12.24
CA GLN A 304 17.22 13.24 13.45
C GLN A 304 18.24 13.19 14.61
N ALA A 305 19.53 13.23 14.27
CA ALA A 305 20.62 13.13 15.24
C ALA A 305 21.03 14.46 15.85
N ASP A 306 20.87 15.58 15.11
CA ASP A 306 21.25 16.92 15.56
C ASP A 306 20.26 17.97 15.02
N PRO A 307 19.39 18.52 15.90
CA PRO A 307 18.45 19.58 15.49
C PRO A 307 19.13 20.86 15.01
N SER A 308 20.36 21.15 15.44
CA SER A 308 21.10 22.36 15.02
C SER A 308 21.56 22.28 13.57
N THR A 309 21.82 21.08 13.06
CA THR A 309 22.13 20.80 11.65
C THR A 309 20.89 20.51 10.81
N ALA A 310 19.70 20.51 11.41
CA ALA A 310 18.41 20.21 10.78
C ALA A 310 18.06 21.11 9.59
N GLY A 311 18.70 22.30 9.47
CA GLY A 311 18.40 23.27 8.42
C GLY A 311 18.90 22.92 7.03
N ARG A 312 19.83 21.96 6.86
CA ARG A 312 20.45 21.67 5.56
C ARG A 312 20.18 20.25 5.09
N LEU A 313 19.11 20.08 4.30
CA LEU A 313 18.91 18.86 3.53
C LEU A 313 19.80 18.87 2.26
N PRO A 314 20.29 17.70 1.81
CA PRO A 314 20.87 17.55 0.48
C PRO A 314 19.93 18.07 -0.62
N ALA A 315 20.49 18.52 -1.74
CA ALA A 315 19.69 19.11 -2.83
C ALA A 315 18.57 18.18 -3.35
N PRO A 316 18.80 16.88 -3.61
CA PRO A 316 17.74 15.98 -4.02
C PRO A 316 16.61 15.84 -2.97
N ASN A 317 16.97 15.75 -1.68
CA ASN A 317 15.97 15.67 -0.61
C ASN A 317 15.15 16.98 -0.51
N ARG A 318 15.77 18.15 -0.70
CA ARG A 318 15.05 19.44 -0.75
C ARG A 318 14.08 19.50 -1.94
N LEU A 319 14.51 19.03 -3.11
CA LEU A 319 13.66 18.95 -4.28
C LEU A 319 12.41 18.09 -3.99
N LEU A 320 12.60 16.87 -3.48
CA LEU A 320 11.48 15.98 -3.18
C LEU A 320 10.62 16.45 -1.99
N ALA A 321 11.12 17.36 -1.15
CA ALA A 321 10.35 18.00 -0.09
C ALA A 321 9.50 19.20 -0.57
N THR A 322 9.54 19.56 -1.85
CA THR A 322 8.71 20.64 -2.39
C THR A 322 7.25 20.21 -2.55
N ALA A 323 6.33 21.19 -2.56
CA ALA A 323 4.89 20.95 -2.54
C ALA A 323 4.38 20.01 -3.66
N PRO A 324 4.85 20.08 -4.93
CA PRO A 324 4.38 19.17 -5.97
C PRO A 324 4.67 17.69 -5.64
N PHE A 325 5.91 17.38 -5.24
CA PHE A 325 6.31 16.01 -4.93
C PHE A 325 5.64 15.48 -3.65
N VAL A 326 5.51 16.32 -2.63
CA VAL A 326 4.79 15.98 -1.39
C VAL A 326 3.30 15.74 -1.68
N SER A 327 2.68 16.55 -2.54
CA SER A 327 1.29 16.35 -2.99
C SER A 327 1.13 15.03 -3.74
N LEU A 328 2.06 14.72 -4.66
CA LEU A 328 2.09 13.43 -5.35
C LEU A 328 2.22 12.27 -4.37
N GLY A 329 3.11 12.38 -3.38
CA GLY A 329 3.26 11.39 -2.32
C GLY A 329 2.04 11.23 -1.42
N ALA A 330 1.29 12.31 -1.18
CA ALA A 330 0.05 12.24 -0.42
C ALA A 330 -1.04 11.43 -1.13
N MET A 331 -1.09 11.46 -2.46
CA MET A 331 -2.04 10.71 -3.29
C MET A 331 -1.48 9.41 -3.87
N ALA A 332 -0.23 9.05 -3.55
CA ALA A 332 0.46 7.91 -4.14
C ALA A 332 -0.33 6.58 -3.99
N TYR A 333 -0.95 6.35 -2.85
CA TYR A 333 -1.75 5.16 -2.62
C TYR A 333 -2.98 5.09 -3.54
N SER A 334 -3.76 6.14 -3.61
CA SER A 334 -4.92 6.20 -4.50
C SER A 334 -4.50 6.17 -5.98
N LEU A 335 -3.36 6.80 -6.35
CA LEU A 335 -2.81 6.73 -7.71
C LEU A 335 -2.41 5.30 -8.09
N TYR A 336 -1.77 4.58 -7.15
CA TYR A 336 -1.45 3.17 -7.32
C TYR A 336 -2.69 2.31 -7.56
N LEU A 337 -3.78 2.56 -6.83
CA LEU A 337 -5.02 1.81 -6.99
C LEU A 337 -5.73 2.08 -8.33
N TRP A 338 -5.69 3.31 -8.86
CA TRP A 338 -6.45 3.70 -10.05
C TRP A 338 -5.72 3.46 -11.37
N HIS A 339 -4.39 3.61 -11.45
CA HIS A 339 -3.67 3.63 -12.74
C HIS A 339 -3.81 2.33 -13.53
N TRP A 340 -3.74 1.19 -12.87
CA TRP A 340 -3.76 -0.12 -13.50
C TRP A 340 -5.15 -0.55 -13.98
N PRO A 341 -6.22 -0.50 -13.17
CA PRO A 341 -7.56 -0.79 -13.66
C PRO A 341 -7.94 0.06 -14.87
N LEU A 342 -7.66 1.36 -14.81
CA LEU A 342 -7.95 2.25 -15.93
C LEU A 342 -7.20 1.87 -17.21
N LEU A 343 -5.93 1.49 -17.09
CA LEU A 343 -5.15 0.99 -18.22
C LEU A 343 -5.79 -0.28 -18.81
N ILE A 344 -6.10 -1.26 -17.98
CA ILE A 344 -6.62 -2.55 -18.44
C ILE A 344 -8.01 -2.40 -19.05
N PHE A 345 -8.91 -1.59 -18.46
CA PHE A 345 -10.22 -1.32 -19.05
C PHE A 345 -10.11 -0.53 -20.36
N TRP A 346 -9.17 0.40 -20.48
CA TRP A 346 -8.90 1.11 -21.74
C TRP A 346 -8.45 0.15 -22.84
N LEU A 347 -7.53 -0.75 -22.54
CA LEU A 347 -7.06 -1.77 -23.48
C LEU A 347 -8.19 -2.72 -23.87
N SER A 348 -9.02 -3.17 -22.92
CA SER A 348 -10.18 -4.02 -23.17
C SER A 348 -11.22 -3.32 -24.05
N PHE A 349 -11.49 -2.05 -23.79
CA PHE A 349 -12.45 -1.25 -24.55
C PHE A 349 -12.01 -1.00 -25.99
N THR A 350 -10.71 -0.72 -26.19
CA THR A 350 -10.14 -0.43 -27.51
C THR A 350 -9.76 -1.69 -28.30
N GLY A 351 -9.71 -2.86 -27.67
CA GLY A 351 -9.24 -4.13 -28.27
C GLY A 351 -7.76 -4.10 -28.66
N ARG A 352 -6.96 -3.18 -28.11
CA ARG A 352 -5.55 -3.02 -28.47
C ARG A 352 -4.63 -3.63 -27.40
N PRO A 353 -3.48 -4.21 -27.78
CA PRO A 353 -2.53 -4.77 -26.82
C PRO A 353 -1.71 -3.73 -26.10
N ARG A 354 -1.62 -2.49 -26.60
CA ARG A 354 -0.85 -1.37 -26.02
C ARG A 354 -1.53 -0.04 -26.30
N VAL A 355 -1.33 0.92 -25.42
CA VAL A 355 -1.73 2.32 -25.62
C VAL A 355 -0.65 3.07 -26.41
N ASN A 356 -1.07 4.04 -27.23
CA ASN A 356 -0.13 5.03 -27.79
C ASN A 356 0.23 6.08 -26.73
N PHE A 357 1.14 7.03 -27.10
CA PHE A 357 1.61 8.02 -26.14
C PHE A 357 0.48 8.92 -25.60
N LEU A 358 -0.42 9.37 -26.46
CA LEU A 358 -1.54 10.26 -26.10
C LEU A 358 -2.59 9.52 -25.26
N GLU A 359 -2.98 8.32 -25.65
CA GLU A 359 -3.89 7.46 -24.90
C GLU A 359 -3.35 7.19 -23.48
N GLY A 360 -2.04 6.85 -23.38
CA GLY A 360 -1.37 6.66 -22.10
C GLY A 360 -1.38 7.92 -21.23
N ALA A 361 -1.17 9.10 -21.82
CA ALA A 361 -1.24 10.37 -21.11
C ALA A 361 -2.67 10.64 -20.60
N VAL A 362 -3.70 10.34 -21.38
CA VAL A 362 -5.10 10.44 -20.96
C VAL A 362 -5.39 9.50 -19.79
N VAL A 363 -4.96 8.23 -19.87
CA VAL A 363 -5.13 7.25 -18.79
C VAL A 363 -4.46 7.72 -17.50
N LEU A 364 -3.22 8.22 -17.57
CA LEU A 364 -2.51 8.74 -16.39
C LEU A 364 -3.15 10.02 -15.83
N LEU A 365 -3.65 10.90 -16.67
CA LEU A 365 -4.39 12.08 -16.24
C LEU A 365 -5.67 11.69 -15.50
N MET A 366 -6.46 10.78 -16.08
CA MET A 366 -7.65 10.23 -15.43
C MET A 366 -7.32 9.59 -14.08
N ALA A 367 -6.28 8.75 -14.05
CA ALA A 367 -5.80 8.14 -12.80
C ALA A 367 -5.40 9.19 -11.75
N GLY A 368 -4.71 10.24 -12.17
CA GLY A 368 -4.31 11.36 -11.30
C GLY A 368 -5.51 12.14 -10.74
N VAL A 369 -6.49 12.44 -11.59
CA VAL A 369 -7.74 13.11 -11.16
C VAL A 369 -8.52 12.24 -10.17
N LEU A 370 -8.76 10.98 -10.50
CA LEU A 370 -9.49 10.04 -9.61
C LEU A 370 -8.72 9.80 -8.31
N ALA A 371 -7.40 9.68 -8.37
CA ALA A 371 -6.55 9.57 -7.18
C ALA A 371 -6.69 10.79 -6.27
N ARG A 372 -6.67 12.00 -6.84
CA ARG A 372 -6.85 13.25 -6.09
C ARG A 372 -8.23 13.33 -5.43
N LEU A 373 -9.28 12.97 -6.18
CA LEU A 373 -10.65 12.94 -5.66
C LEU A 373 -10.80 11.91 -4.54
N THR A 374 -10.32 10.69 -4.75
CA THR A 374 -10.35 9.61 -3.75
C THR A 374 -9.56 10.01 -2.49
N THR A 375 -8.36 10.56 -2.63
CA THR A 375 -7.57 11.05 -1.49
C THR A 375 -8.28 12.15 -0.73
N LYS A 376 -8.86 13.14 -1.44
CA LYS A 376 -9.51 14.31 -0.81
C LYS A 376 -10.83 13.95 -0.13
N TYR A 377 -11.68 13.16 -0.79
CA TYR A 377 -13.06 12.94 -0.35
C TYR A 377 -13.30 11.63 0.39
N VAL A 378 -12.41 10.64 0.25
CA VAL A 378 -12.55 9.32 0.87
C VAL A 378 -11.43 9.06 1.89
N GLU A 379 -10.17 9.06 1.45
CA GLU A 379 -9.04 8.67 2.29
C GLU A 379 -8.83 9.67 3.44
N THR A 380 -8.71 10.96 3.13
CA THR A 380 -8.39 11.99 4.14
C THR A 380 -9.45 12.11 5.25
N PRO A 381 -10.76 12.19 4.94
CA PRO A 381 -11.79 12.28 5.98
C PRO A 381 -11.86 11.06 6.89
N LEU A 382 -11.63 9.85 6.37
CA LEU A 382 -11.70 8.61 7.14
C LEU A 382 -10.41 8.31 7.89
N ARG A 383 -9.25 8.79 7.40
CA ARG A 383 -7.93 8.62 8.00
C ARG A 383 -7.72 9.50 9.22
N TYR A 384 -8.08 10.79 9.13
CA TYR A 384 -7.85 11.74 10.20
C TYR A 384 -9.06 11.80 11.13
N ARG A 385 -8.97 11.09 12.26
CA ARG A 385 -9.77 11.47 13.43
C ARG A 385 -9.28 12.85 13.83
N ALA A 386 -10.16 13.87 13.82
CA ALA A 386 -9.83 15.18 14.35
C ALA A 386 -9.19 14.96 15.73
N ALA A 387 -7.93 15.32 15.87
CA ALA A 387 -7.26 15.32 17.16
C ALA A 387 -8.05 16.29 18.04
N ALA A 388 -8.89 15.75 18.92
CA ALA A 388 -9.50 16.54 19.97
C ALA A 388 -8.34 17.12 20.78
N LYS A 389 -8.22 18.45 20.80
CA LYS A 389 -7.36 19.12 21.78
C LYS A 389 -7.73 18.53 23.13
N PRO A 390 -6.77 18.18 23.99
CA PRO A 390 -7.07 17.71 25.32
C PRO A 390 -7.72 18.85 26.10
N THR A 391 -9.03 18.89 26.10
CA THR A 391 -9.83 19.66 27.06
C THR A 391 -10.08 18.75 28.25
N PRO A 392 -9.87 19.25 29.48
CA PRO A 392 -10.07 18.44 30.67
C PRO A 392 -11.56 18.10 30.82
N VAL A 393 -11.82 16.81 31.03
CA VAL A 393 -13.05 16.24 31.60
C VAL A 393 -14.35 16.62 30.87
N VAL A 394 -14.66 15.93 29.78
CA VAL A 394 -16.02 15.79 29.27
C VAL A 394 -16.24 14.32 28.89
N PRO A 395 -17.39 13.70 29.30
CA PRO A 395 -17.64 12.28 29.08
C PRO A 395 -17.64 11.92 27.60
N LEU A 396 -17.21 10.71 27.32
CA LEU A 396 -16.89 10.07 26.04
C LEU A 396 -18.11 10.01 25.06
N ARG A 397 -18.68 11.12 24.67
CA ARG A 397 -19.48 11.24 23.45
C ARG A 397 -18.54 11.69 22.34
N VAL A 398 -17.91 10.70 21.70
CA VAL A 398 -17.16 10.92 20.47
C VAL A 398 -18.12 11.53 19.45
N ARG A 399 -18.10 12.85 19.31
CA ARG A 399 -18.81 13.57 18.25
C ARG A 399 -18.09 13.29 16.92
N LEU A 400 -18.28 12.08 16.40
CA LEU A 400 -18.00 11.81 14.99
C LEU A 400 -18.84 12.79 14.19
N ARG A 401 -18.19 13.61 13.35
CA ARG A 401 -18.94 14.50 12.47
C ARG A 401 -19.85 13.63 11.62
N ARG A 402 -21.16 13.92 11.60
CA ARG A 402 -22.18 13.18 10.84
C ARG A 402 -21.71 12.79 9.42
N PRO A 403 -21.05 13.67 8.61
CA PRO A 403 -20.58 13.30 7.27
C PRO A 403 -19.50 12.20 7.27
N THR A 404 -18.63 12.11 8.30
CA THR A 404 -17.63 11.04 8.38
C THR A 404 -18.26 9.68 8.70
N ILE A 405 -19.33 9.67 9.52
CA ILE A 405 -20.09 8.45 9.81
C ILE A 405 -20.78 7.98 8.53
N VAL A 406 -21.50 8.88 7.85
CA VAL A 406 -22.22 8.57 6.60
C VAL A 406 -21.23 8.03 5.55
N LEU A 407 -20.11 8.70 5.34
CA LEU A 407 -19.08 8.24 4.40
C LEU A 407 -18.54 6.86 4.78
N GLY A 408 -18.24 6.62 6.05
CA GLY A 408 -17.79 5.32 6.54
C GLY A 408 -18.82 4.22 6.34
N SER A 409 -20.11 4.54 6.58
CA SER A 409 -21.21 3.59 6.34
C SER A 409 -21.41 3.28 4.86
N VAL A 410 -21.29 4.28 3.98
CA VAL A 410 -21.35 4.06 2.51
C VAL A 410 -20.22 3.16 2.04
N VAL A 411 -18.99 3.42 2.48
CA VAL A 411 -17.83 2.57 2.14
C VAL A 411 -18.01 1.14 2.67
N ALA A 412 -18.50 0.99 3.89
CA ALA A 412 -18.78 -0.33 4.45
C ALA A 412 -19.87 -1.06 3.67
N LEU A 413 -20.95 -0.37 3.31
CA LEU A 413 -22.03 -0.94 2.49
C LEU A 413 -21.51 -1.38 1.12
N LEU A 414 -20.72 -0.54 0.44
CA LEU A 414 -20.08 -0.91 -0.84
C LEU A 414 -19.22 -2.17 -0.70
N GLY A 415 -18.43 -2.27 0.38
CA GLY A 415 -17.61 -3.45 0.64
C GLY A 415 -18.45 -4.71 0.85
N VAL A 416 -19.53 -4.61 1.65
CA VAL A 416 -20.48 -5.73 1.87
C VAL A 416 -21.17 -6.12 0.57
N THR A 417 -21.67 -5.16 -0.22
CA THR A 417 -22.32 -5.42 -1.51
C THR A 417 -21.35 -6.10 -2.48
N LEU A 418 -20.12 -5.61 -2.60
CA LEU A 418 -19.11 -6.21 -3.45
C LEU A 418 -18.81 -7.65 -3.03
N THR A 419 -18.66 -7.89 -1.73
CA THR A 419 -18.43 -9.24 -1.20
C THR A 419 -19.62 -10.16 -1.52
N ALA A 420 -20.85 -9.73 -1.23
CA ALA A 420 -22.04 -10.51 -1.50
C ALA A 420 -22.22 -10.82 -3.00
N THR A 421 -22.06 -9.82 -3.87
CA THR A 421 -22.17 -10.04 -5.33
C THR A 421 -21.07 -10.95 -5.87
N SER A 422 -19.86 -10.88 -5.34
CA SER A 422 -18.78 -11.80 -5.73
C SER A 422 -19.09 -13.24 -5.34
N PHE A 423 -19.60 -13.47 -4.14
CA PHE A 423 -19.99 -14.82 -3.69
C PHE A 423 -21.17 -15.37 -4.48
N THR A 424 -22.23 -14.58 -4.70
CA THR A 424 -23.40 -15.01 -5.48
C THR A 424 -23.03 -15.30 -6.93
N TRP A 425 -22.11 -14.53 -7.52
CA TRP A 425 -21.64 -14.81 -8.87
C TRP A 425 -20.86 -16.14 -8.95
N ARG A 426 -19.95 -16.39 -8.01
CA ARG A 426 -19.22 -17.66 -7.94
C ARG A 426 -20.16 -18.85 -7.80
N GLU A 427 -21.17 -18.75 -6.94
CA GLU A 427 -22.19 -19.78 -6.76
C GLU A 427 -22.98 -20.01 -8.07
N HIS A 428 -23.39 -18.92 -8.72
CA HIS A 428 -24.08 -18.98 -10.02
C HIS A 428 -23.24 -19.73 -11.07
N VAL A 429 -21.96 -19.40 -11.22
CA VAL A 429 -21.04 -20.07 -12.14
C VAL A 429 -20.88 -21.55 -11.79
N THR A 430 -20.77 -21.89 -10.51
CA THR A 430 -20.65 -23.27 -10.06
C THR A 430 -21.89 -24.09 -10.41
N ILE A 431 -23.09 -23.52 -10.23
CA ILE A 431 -24.36 -24.15 -10.60
C ILE A 431 -24.45 -24.34 -12.12
N GLN A 432 -24.09 -23.29 -12.91
CA GLN A 432 -24.11 -23.37 -14.37
C GLN A 432 -23.17 -24.48 -14.90
N ARG A 433 -21.97 -24.61 -14.31
CA ARG A 433 -21.04 -25.68 -14.67
C ARG A 433 -21.55 -27.07 -14.28
N ALA A 434 -22.15 -27.18 -13.09
CA ALA A 434 -22.77 -28.45 -12.68
C ALA A 434 -23.88 -28.90 -13.64
N ASN A 435 -24.71 -27.94 -14.10
CA ASN A 435 -25.74 -28.18 -15.10
C ASN A 435 -25.14 -28.50 -16.47
N GLY A 436 -23.97 -27.99 -16.81
CA GLY A 436 -23.24 -28.26 -18.05
C GLY A 436 -22.79 -29.72 -18.21
N LYS A 437 -22.61 -30.47 -17.10
CA LYS A 437 -22.29 -31.91 -17.12
C LYS A 437 -23.40 -32.76 -17.74
N GLU A 438 -24.63 -32.21 -17.92
CA GLU A 438 -25.75 -32.86 -18.63
C GLU A 438 -25.70 -32.67 -20.15
N LEU A 439 -24.66 -31.98 -20.67
CA LEU A 439 -24.54 -31.73 -22.13
C LEU A 439 -24.42 -33.02 -22.94
N ALA A 440 -23.84 -34.07 -22.38
CA ALA A 440 -23.78 -35.40 -23.01
C ALA A 440 -25.15 -36.03 -23.31
N GLY A 441 -26.21 -35.55 -22.64
CA GLY A 441 -27.62 -35.99 -22.89
C GLY A 441 -28.36 -35.16 -23.92
N LEU A 442 -27.77 -34.14 -24.55
CA LEU A 442 -28.41 -33.27 -25.50
C LEU A 442 -28.73 -34.04 -26.82
N SER A 443 -29.98 -33.91 -27.31
CA SER A 443 -30.38 -34.52 -28.55
C SER A 443 -29.59 -33.95 -29.75
N ALA A 444 -29.00 -34.80 -30.54
CA ALA A 444 -28.31 -34.42 -31.77
C ALA A 444 -29.27 -33.79 -32.82
N GLN A 445 -30.59 -33.93 -32.64
CA GLN A 445 -31.59 -33.26 -33.49
C GLN A 445 -31.79 -31.80 -33.07
N ASP A 446 -31.71 -31.51 -31.80
CA ASP A 446 -31.86 -30.17 -31.24
C ASP A 446 -30.55 -29.39 -31.26
N TYR A 447 -29.43 -30.08 -31.04
CA TYR A 447 -28.08 -29.53 -31.03
C TYR A 447 -27.14 -30.27 -31.98
N PRO A 448 -27.29 -30.06 -33.29
CA PRO A 448 -26.56 -30.82 -34.31
C PRO A 448 -25.08 -30.51 -34.43
N GLY A 449 -24.57 -29.52 -33.68
CA GLY A 449 -23.18 -29.08 -33.75
C GLY A 449 -22.74 -28.67 -35.15
N ALA A 450 -21.61 -29.18 -35.63
CA ALA A 450 -21.09 -28.90 -36.98
C ALA A 450 -22.02 -29.36 -38.11
N ARG A 451 -22.93 -30.31 -37.87
CA ARG A 451 -23.93 -30.76 -38.87
C ARG A 451 -24.92 -29.65 -39.24
N ALA A 452 -25.07 -28.61 -38.41
CA ALA A 452 -25.86 -27.41 -38.71
C ALA A 452 -25.35 -26.64 -39.94
N LEU A 453 -24.07 -26.82 -40.29
CA LEU A 453 -23.42 -26.19 -41.44
C LEU A 453 -23.67 -26.91 -42.78
N ILE A 454 -24.31 -28.08 -42.73
CA ILE A 454 -24.64 -28.85 -43.95
C ILE A 454 -25.82 -28.15 -44.67
N SER A 455 -25.67 -27.92 -45.98
CA SER A 455 -26.70 -27.29 -46.81
C SER A 455 -28.03 -28.05 -46.68
N GLY A 456 -29.11 -27.33 -46.32
CA GLY A 456 -30.46 -27.88 -46.13
C GLY A 456 -30.77 -28.40 -44.72
N ALA A 457 -29.85 -28.30 -43.75
CA ALA A 457 -30.11 -28.70 -42.37
C ALA A 457 -31.20 -27.80 -41.73
N LYS A 458 -32.27 -28.40 -41.24
CA LYS A 458 -33.32 -27.71 -40.48
C LYS A 458 -32.88 -27.68 -39.02
N VAL A 459 -32.36 -26.52 -38.55
CA VAL A 459 -31.94 -26.31 -37.15
C VAL A 459 -33.06 -25.58 -36.43
N ARG A 460 -33.47 -26.11 -35.27
CA ARG A 460 -34.40 -25.40 -34.36
C ARG A 460 -33.72 -24.19 -33.72
N LYS A 461 -34.45 -23.08 -33.57
CA LYS A 461 -33.97 -21.91 -32.80
C LYS A 461 -34.07 -22.19 -31.30
N LEU A 462 -33.07 -22.83 -30.75
CA LEU A 462 -32.93 -23.10 -29.32
C LEU A 462 -31.81 -22.24 -28.72
N PRO A 463 -31.79 -22.01 -27.38
CA PRO A 463 -30.66 -21.38 -26.71
C PRO A 463 -29.36 -22.13 -27.01
N MET A 464 -28.29 -21.38 -27.23
CA MET A 464 -26.98 -21.99 -27.52
C MET A 464 -26.47 -22.80 -26.31
N ARG A 465 -26.06 -24.05 -26.58
CA ARG A 465 -25.41 -24.95 -25.65
C ARG A 465 -24.13 -25.51 -26.27
N PRO A 466 -23.01 -25.62 -25.51
CA PRO A 466 -22.84 -25.07 -24.18
C PRO A 466 -22.94 -23.54 -24.16
N THR A 467 -23.38 -22.97 -23.04
CA THR A 467 -23.26 -21.54 -22.80
C THR A 467 -21.80 -21.17 -22.67
N VAL A 468 -21.45 -19.88 -22.75
CA VAL A 468 -20.07 -19.41 -22.62
C VAL A 468 -19.42 -19.82 -21.27
N LEU A 469 -20.21 -19.95 -20.21
CA LEU A 469 -19.76 -20.40 -18.90
C LEU A 469 -19.57 -21.92 -18.80
N GLU A 470 -20.43 -22.68 -19.48
CA GLU A 470 -20.37 -24.13 -19.57
C GLU A 470 -19.21 -24.61 -20.44
N ALA A 471 -18.92 -23.89 -21.56
CA ALA A 471 -17.91 -24.26 -22.53
C ALA A 471 -16.47 -24.31 -21.97
N LYS A 472 -16.20 -23.64 -20.86
CA LYS A 472 -14.89 -23.68 -20.20
C LYS A 472 -14.56 -25.08 -19.63
N GLU A 473 -15.57 -25.88 -19.31
CA GLU A 473 -15.43 -27.24 -18.76
C GLU A 473 -15.72 -28.32 -19.81
N ASP A 474 -16.20 -27.92 -21.01
CA ASP A 474 -16.50 -28.80 -22.13
C ASP A 474 -15.21 -29.11 -22.89
N LEU A 475 -14.32 -29.89 -22.26
CA LEU A 475 -13.13 -30.40 -22.89
C LEU A 475 -13.46 -31.73 -23.60
N PRO A 476 -12.97 -31.96 -24.82
CA PRO A 476 -13.12 -33.26 -25.45
C PRO A 476 -12.39 -34.31 -24.59
N GLU A 477 -13.09 -35.45 -24.38
CA GLU A 477 -12.52 -36.65 -23.72
C GLU A 477 -11.34 -37.24 -24.50
#